data_adc52e5d9b38b1664a2947f34caf716d
#
_entry.id   adc52e5d9b38b1664a2947f34caf716d
#
_cell.length_a   1.000
_cell.length_b   1.000
_cell.length_c   1.000
_cell.angle_alpha   90.00
_cell.angle_beta   90.00
_cell.angle_gamma   90.00
#
_symmetry.space_group_name_H-M   'P 1'
#
loop_
_entity.id
_entity.type
_entity.pdbx_description
1 polymer ?
#
loop_
_entity_poly.entity_id
_entity_poly.type
_entity_poly.pdbx_seq_one_letter_code
_entity_poly.pdbx_strand_id
1 'polypeptide(L)'
;TSYKAGNVLRDLGVRPGDEVCIAAEHVPEPVLSFYGAAQLGAVTRFGTAGRDPPRVAVAPADREAAFDLPPGHHLAVYDDPPEDPAATHWEAEVWSENPAVHPIAVDGGDPLLVAGDRTHTHSEVLTAAAEVIADAGIDPGTEVMLCGPPTDPAVVVAGLVAPILAGATIVLPTATDGDGTGEFPIEVDGEACGASAVEFGTDR
;
A
#
# COMPACT_ATOMS: atom_id res chain seq x y z
N THR A 1 -4.78 9.95 8.89
CA THR A 1 -5.82 9.10 8.27
C THR A 1 -5.41 7.63 8.25
N SER A 2 -4.13 7.28 7.98
CA SER A 2 -3.66 5.87 7.95
C SER A 2 -3.95 5.08 9.24
N TYR A 3 -3.88 5.70 10.42
CA TYR A 3 -4.30 5.06 11.69
C TYR A 3 -5.78 4.67 11.70
N LYS A 4 -6.63 5.48 11.08
CA LYS A 4 -8.06 5.18 10.94
C LYS A 4 -8.27 3.99 9.99
N ALA A 5 -7.57 3.96 8.85
CA ALA A 5 -7.59 2.81 7.95
C ALA A 5 -7.10 1.54 8.65
N GLY A 6 -6.05 1.62 9.46
CA GLY A 6 -5.59 0.52 10.30
C GLY A 6 -6.65 0.06 11.31
N ASN A 7 -7.42 0.98 11.92
CA ASN A 7 -8.52 0.60 12.82
C ASN A 7 -9.60 -0.18 12.08
N VAL A 8 -10.03 0.30 10.91
CA VAL A 8 -11.02 -0.41 10.08
C VAL A 8 -10.52 -1.82 9.73
N LEU A 9 -9.28 -1.95 9.25
CA LEU A 9 -8.70 -3.27 8.95
C LEU A 9 -8.67 -4.18 10.18
N ARG A 10 -8.31 -3.66 11.36
CA ARG A 10 -8.30 -4.41 12.61
C ARG A 10 -9.71 -4.87 13.02
N ASP A 11 -10.71 -4.01 12.84
CA ASP A 11 -12.11 -4.32 13.16
C ASP A 11 -12.69 -5.36 12.19
N LEU A 12 -12.21 -5.37 10.93
CA LEU A 12 -12.42 -6.44 9.96
C LEU A 12 -11.60 -7.71 10.22
N GLY A 13 -10.89 -7.77 11.35
CA GLY A 13 -10.24 -8.96 11.84
C GLY A 13 -8.78 -9.13 11.42
N VAL A 14 -8.14 -8.14 10.81
CA VAL A 14 -6.69 -8.19 10.47
C VAL A 14 -5.85 -8.25 11.73
N ARG A 15 -4.88 -9.16 11.74
CA ARG A 15 -3.90 -9.38 12.82
C ARG A 15 -2.49 -9.42 12.23
N PRO A 16 -1.43 -9.29 13.06
CA PRO A 16 -0.06 -9.45 12.58
C PRO A 16 0.14 -10.74 11.79
N GLY A 17 0.74 -10.61 10.60
CA GLY A 17 0.99 -11.71 9.68
C GLY A 17 -0.17 -12.07 8.74
N ASP A 18 -1.38 -11.51 8.94
CA ASP A 18 -2.48 -11.70 8.00
C ASP A 18 -2.21 -10.98 6.68
N GLU A 19 -2.63 -11.56 5.55
CA GLU A 19 -2.54 -10.91 4.25
C GLU A 19 -3.71 -9.95 4.02
N VAL A 20 -3.38 -8.72 3.59
CA VAL A 20 -4.33 -7.72 3.08
C VAL A 20 -4.04 -7.51 1.60
N CYS A 21 -5.02 -7.83 0.74
CA CYS A 21 -4.93 -7.62 -0.70
C CYS A 21 -5.53 -6.25 -1.05
N ILE A 22 -4.75 -5.40 -1.72
CA ILE A 22 -5.14 -4.02 -2.03
C ILE A 22 -5.09 -3.81 -3.54
N ALA A 23 -6.14 -3.23 -4.12
CA ALA A 23 -6.14 -2.88 -5.54
C ALA A 23 -4.96 -1.97 -5.88
N ALA A 24 -4.32 -2.24 -7.02
CA ALA A 24 -3.13 -1.51 -7.46
C ALA A 24 -3.51 -0.24 -8.23
N GLU A 25 -4.16 0.69 -7.55
CA GLU A 25 -4.62 1.96 -8.11
C GLU A 25 -3.93 3.15 -7.44
N HIS A 26 -3.80 4.24 -8.20
CA HIS A 26 -3.14 5.46 -7.76
C HIS A 26 -4.13 6.45 -7.14
N VAL A 27 -4.87 5.97 -6.15
CA VAL A 27 -5.84 6.77 -5.38
C VAL A 27 -5.52 6.70 -3.88
N PRO A 28 -6.05 7.58 -3.05
CA PRO A 28 -5.68 7.66 -1.63
C PRO A 28 -6.02 6.40 -0.81
N GLU A 29 -7.11 5.71 -1.13
CA GLU A 29 -7.65 4.60 -0.34
C GLU A 29 -6.69 3.40 -0.29
N PRO A 30 -6.13 2.88 -1.41
CA PRO A 30 -5.06 1.89 -1.43
C PRO A 30 -3.82 2.32 -0.64
N VAL A 31 -3.36 3.55 -0.82
CA VAL A 31 -2.16 4.08 -0.14
C VAL A 31 -2.36 4.12 1.38
N LEU A 32 -3.51 4.62 1.83
CA LEU A 32 -3.84 4.69 3.26
C LEU A 32 -4.07 3.31 3.85
N SER A 33 -4.62 2.37 3.08
CA SER A 33 -4.81 0.98 3.49
C SER A 33 -3.47 0.26 3.63
N PHE A 34 -2.50 0.49 2.73
CA PHE A 34 -1.14 -0.02 2.85
C PHE A 34 -0.48 0.41 4.17
N TYR A 35 -0.51 1.71 4.48
CA TYR A 35 0.06 2.19 5.75
C TYR A 35 -0.71 1.68 6.97
N GLY A 36 -2.03 1.53 6.85
CA GLY A 36 -2.86 0.95 7.90
C GLY A 36 -2.51 -0.51 8.19
N ALA A 37 -2.33 -1.32 7.14
CA ALA A 37 -1.91 -2.71 7.22
C ALA A 37 -0.50 -2.84 7.81
N ALA A 38 0.45 -2.02 7.35
CA ALA A 38 1.82 -2.00 7.85
C ALA A 38 1.89 -1.71 9.36
N GLN A 39 1.08 -0.80 9.87
CA GLN A 39 0.99 -0.47 11.30
C GLN A 39 0.42 -1.61 12.16
N LEU A 40 -0.33 -2.53 11.56
CA LEU A 40 -0.86 -3.72 12.20
C LEU A 40 0.09 -4.93 12.14
N GLY A 41 1.23 -4.80 11.46
CA GLY A 41 2.12 -5.94 11.17
C GLY A 41 1.48 -6.93 10.20
N ALA A 42 0.52 -6.48 9.40
CA ALA A 42 -0.08 -7.28 8.34
C ALA A 42 0.77 -7.22 7.07
N VAL A 43 0.61 -8.22 6.22
CA VAL A 43 1.35 -8.35 4.96
C VAL A 43 0.50 -7.83 3.82
N THR A 44 1.00 -6.88 3.06
CA THR A 44 0.27 -6.31 1.92
C THR A 44 0.64 -7.02 0.62
N ARG A 45 -0.37 -7.30 -0.20
CA ARG A 45 -0.23 -7.67 -1.59
C ARG A 45 -1.02 -6.67 -2.44
N PHE A 46 -0.37 -6.03 -3.41
CA PHE A 46 -1.08 -5.20 -4.38
C PHE A 46 -1.54 -6.01 -5.59
N GLY A 47 -2.70 -5.65 -6.13
CA GLY A 47 -3.29 -6.24 -7.33
C GLY A 47 -4.25 -7.40 -7.03
N THR A 48 -3.95 -8.58 -7.53
CA THR A 48 -4.82 -9.76 -7.34
C THR A 48 -4.41 -10.57 -6.12
N ALA A 49 -5.40 -11.15 -5.44
CA ALA A 49 -5.17 -12.07 -4.34
C ALA A 49 -4.24 -13.24 -4.76
N GLY A 50 -3.47 -13.73 -3.80
CA GLY A 50 -2.62 -14.91 -3.99
C GLY A 50 -3.42 -16.21 -4.10
N ARG A 51 -2.74 -17.32 -3.81
CA ARG A 51 -3.39 -18.66 -3.82
C ARG A 51 -4.45 -18.78 -2.72
N ASP A 52 -4.14 -18.24 -1.56
CA ASP A 52 -5.04 -18.26 -0.40
C ASP A 52 -5.81 -16.94 -0.34
N PRO A 53 -7.07 -16.95 0.11
CA PRO A 53 -7.84 -15.72 0.23
C PRO A 53 -7.23 -14.80 1.30
N PRO A 54 -7.11 -13.48 1.03
CA PRO A 54 -6.60 -12.52 2.01
C PRO A 54 -7.58 -12.37 3.18
N ARG A 55 -7.11 -11.97 4.37
CA ARG A 55 -8.00 -11.65 5.49
C ARG A 55 -8.98 -10.55 5.13
N VAL A 56 -8.47 -9.51 4.45
CA VAL A 56 -9.27 -8.40 3.90
C VAL A 56 -8.80 -8.12 2.48
N ALA A 57 -9.74 -7.92 1.57
CA ALA A 57 -9.49 -7.31 0.27
C ALA A 57 -9.98 -5.86 0.30
N VAL A 58 -9.21 -4.94 -0.30
CA VAL A 58 -9.57 -3.53 -0.48
C VAL A 58 -9.59 -3.24 -1.98
N ALA A 59 -10.74 -2.86 -2.53
CA ALA A 59 -10.93 -2.70 -3.97
C ALA A 59 -11.96 -1.60 -4.28
N PRO A 60 -11.96 -1.03 -5.50
CA PRO A 60 -13.04 -0.13 -5.90
C PRO A 60 -14.37 -0.87 -6.01
N ALA A 61 -15.47 -0.17 -5.75
CA ALA A 61 -16.82 -0.76 -5.70
C ALA A 61 -17.22 -1.42 -7.02
N ASP A 62 -16.78 -0.91 -8.17
CA ASP A 62 -17.05 -1.49 -9.49
C ASP A 62 -16.45 -2.89 -9.69
N ARG A 63 -15.50 -3.29 -8.83
CA ARG A 63 -14.91 -4.65 -8.82
C ARG A 63 -15.46 -5.55 -7.72
N GLU A 64 -16.44 -5.12 -6.95
CA GLU A 64 -17.03 -5.89 -5.84
C GLU A 64 -17.42 -7.30 -6.27
N ALA A 65 -18.10 -7.43 -7.40
CA ALA A 65 -18.57 -8.72 -7.95
C ALA A 65 -17.43 -9.70 -8.33
N ALA A 66 -16.18 -9.26 -8.38
CA ALA A 66 -15.03 -10.13 -8.66
C ALA A 66 -14.54 -10.88 -7.42
N PHE A 67 -15.04 -10.56 -6.23
CA PHE A 67 -14.61 -11.15 -4.97
C PHE A 67 -15.65 -12.12 -4.44
N ASP A 68 -15.25 -13.40 -4.29
CA ASP A 68 -16.01 -14.44 -3.58
C ASP A 68 -15.17 -14.91 -2.41
N LEU A 69 -15.27 -14.21 -1.29
CA LEU A 69 -14.47 -14.46 -0.10
C LEU A 69 -15.15 -15.45 0.84
N PRO A 70 -14.41 -16.42 1.38
CA PRO A 70 -14.98 -17.39 2.31
C PRO A 70 -15.35 -16.74 3.66
N PRO A 71 -16.17 -17.40 4.49
CA PRO A 71 -16.54 -16.89 5.80
C PRO A 71 -15.32 -16.52 6.68
N GLY A 72 -15.39 -15.35 7.29
CA GLY A 72 -14.30 -14.80 8.12
C GLY A 72 -13.27 -13.99 7.34
N HIS A 73 -13.44 -13.84 6.03
CA HIS A 73 -12.70 -12.92 5.19
C HIS A 73 -13.64 -11.78 4.78
N HIS A 74 -13.10 -10.59 4.58
CA HIS A 74 -13.90 -9.39 4.38
C HIS A 74 -13.47 -8.62 3.13
N LEU A 75 -14.43 -7.93 2.53
CA LEU A 75 -14.21 -6.98 1.44
C LEU A 75 -14.51 -5.57 1.97
N ALA A 76 -13.59 -4.64 1.74
CA ALA A 76 -13.82 -3.22 1.90
C ALA A 76 -13.76 -2.56 0.52
N VAL A 77 -14.79 -1.84 0.15
CA VAL A 77 -14.86 -1.15 -1.14
C VAL A 77 -14.81 0.36 -0.96
N TYR A 78 -14.19 1.05 -1.90
CA TYR A 78 -14.08 2.50 -1.96
C TYR A 78 -14.70 3.07 -3.24
N ASP A 79 -14.79 4.38 -3.37
CA ASP A 79 -15.49 5.21 -4.34
C ASP A 79 -17.00 5.22 -4.09
N ASP A 80 -17.71 4.17 -4.46
CA ASP A 80 -19.17 4.04 -4.28
C ASP A 80 -19.51 3.10 -3.11
N PRO A 81 -20.70 3.27 -2.49
CA PRO A 81 -21.19 2.33 -1.49
C PRO A 81 -21.32 0.91 -2.04
N PRO A 82 -21.02 -0.14 -1.23
CA PRO A 82 -21.15 -1.52 -1.65
C PRO A 82 -22.58 -1.89 -2.03
N GLU A 83 -22.72 -2.78 -3.01
CA GLU A 83 -24.00 -3.42 -3.34
C GLU A 83 -24.31 -4.59 -2.39
N ASP A 84 -23.28 -5.34 -1.98
CA ASP A 84 -23.40 -6.41 -0.99
C ASP A 84 -23.38 -5.82 0.43
N PRO A 85 -24.44 -6.03 1.23
CA PRO A 85 -24.45 -5.56 2.62
C PRO A 85 -23.39 -6.22 3.53
N ALA A 86 -22.73 -7.29 3.08
CA ALA A 86 -21.62 -7.93 3.78
C ALA A 86 -20.27 -7.23 3.50
N ALA A 87 -20.17 -6.43 2.45
CA ALA A 87 -19.00 -5.63 2.16
C ALA A 87 -19.02 -4.32 2.98
N THR A 88 -17.84 -3.81 3.27
CA THR A 88 -17.65 -2.59 4.07
C THR A 88 -17.41 -1.40 3.16
N HIS A 89 -18.10 -0.28 3.38
CA HIS A 89 -17.81 0.96 2.69
C HIS A 89 -16.61 1.66 3.35
N TRP A 90 -15.45 1.61 2.70
CA TRP A 90 -14.17 2.03 3.26
C TRP A 90 -14.19 3.47 3.78
N GLU A 91 -14.69 4.42 2.98
CA GLU A 91 -14.72 5.85 3.35
C GLU A 91 -15.63 6.10 4.55
N ALA A 92 -16.81 5.49 4.58
CA ALA A 92 -17.77 5.67 5.67
C ALA A 92 -17.16 5.21 7.01
N GLU A 93 -16.50 4.04 7.01
CA GLU A 93 -15.86 3.50 8.21
C GLU A 93 -14.62 4.31 8.60
N VAL A 94 -13.74 4.62 7.67
CA VAL A 94 -12.54 5.44 7.94
C VAL A 94 -12.92 6.84 8.44
N TRP A 95 -13.99 7.46 7.92
CA TRP A 95 -14.45 8.76 8.42
C TRP A 95 -14.97 8.68 9.85
N SER A 96 -15.65 7.59 10.22
CA SER A 96 -16.22 7.40 11.56
C SER A 96 -15.17 7.08 12.62
N GLU A 97 -14.00 6.55 12.22
CA GLU A 97 -12.96 6.12 13.12
C GLU A 97 -12.21 7.26 13.83
N ASN A 98 -11.69 6.96 15.02
CA ASN A 98 -10.74 7.82 15.72
C ASN A 98 -9.29 7.44 15.36
N PRO A 99 -8.38 8.41 15.17
CA PRO A 99 -6.98 8.11 14.86
C PRO A 99 -6.25 7.64 16.13
N ALA A 100 -6.45 6.39 16.52
CA ALA A 100 -5.77 5.78 17.65
C ALA A 100 -4.52 5.01 17.18
N VAL A 101 -3.45 5.10 17.97
CA VAL A 101 -2.24 4.31 17.74
C VAL A 101 -2.49 2.87 18.16
N HIS A 102 -2.12 1.91 17.32
CA HIS A 102 -2.28 0.50 17.65
C HIS A 102 -1.20 0.06 18.64
N PRO A 103 -1.55 -0.66 19.70
CA PRO A 103 -0.58 -1.19 20.66
C PRO A 103 0.06 -2.51 20.14
N ILE A 104 0.48 -2.50 18.87
CA ILE A 104 1.12 -3.64 18.21
C ILE A 104 2.58 -3.29 18.01
N ALA A 105 3.47 -4.16 18.47
CA ALA A 105 4.89 -4.07 18.16
C ALA A 105 5.10 -4.73 16.78
N VAL A 106 5.77 -4.02 15.88
CA VAL A 106 6.20 -4.51 14.57
C VAL A 106 7.72 -4.49 14.55
N ASP A 107 8.32 -5.64 14.28
CA ASP A 107 9.77 -5.77 14.19
C ASP A 107 10.26 -5.62 12.74
N GLY A 108 11.50 -5.19 12.56
CA GLY A 108 12.09 -5.03 11.22
C GLY A 108 12.12 -6.34 10.40
N GLY A 109 12.15 -7.49 11.06
CA GLY A 109 12.11 -8.82 10.42
C GLY A 109 10.71 -9.30 10.05
N ASP A 110 9.65 -8.59 10.48
CA ASP A 110 8.29 -8.96 10.12
C ASP A 110 8.02 -8.73 8.63
N PRO A 111 7.19 -9.58 8.00
CA PRO A 111 6.82 -9.42 6.60
C PRO A 111 5.95 -8.16 6.41
N LEU A 112 6.20 -7.41 5.35
CA LEU A 112 5.46 -6.19 5.00
C LEU A 112 4.76 -6.30 3.64
N LEU A 113 5.47 -6.79 2.62
CA LEU A 113 5.02 -6.74 1.24
C LEU A 113 5.25 -8.08 0.54
N VAL A 114 4.24 -8.56 -0.17
CA VAL A 114 4.36 -9.72 -1.08
C VAL A 114 4.28 -9.24 -2.51
N ALA A 115 5.29 -9.57 -3.31
CA ALA A 115 5.34 -9.30 -4.74
C ALA A 115 5.73 -10.59 -5.49
N GLY A 116 4.84 -11.08 -6.33
CA GLY A 116 5.01 -12.42 -6.93
C GLY A 116 5.10 -13.50 -5.85
N ASP A 117 6.19 -14.28 -5.89
CA ASP A 117 6.48 -15.34 -4.91
C ASP A 117 7.42 -14.88 -3.78
N ARG A 118 7.81 -13.61 -3.76
CA ARG A 118 8.75 -13.07 -2.77
C ARG A 118 8.00 -12.25 -1.72
N THR A 119 8.43 -12.44 -0.46
CA THR A 119 7.99 -11.64 0.67
C THR A 119 9.15 -10.75 1.10
N HIS A 120 8.87 -9.46 1.28
CA HIS A 120 9.82 -8.46 1.74
C HIS A 120 9.48 -8.04 3.16
N THR A 121 10.50 -7.94 4.00
CA THR A 121 10.37 -7.52 5.39
C THR A 121 10.36 -5.99 5.53
N HIS A 122 9.93 -5.49 6.68
CA HIS A 122 10.00 -4.06 6.99
C HIS A 122 11.43 -3.51 6.86
N SER A 123 12.45 -4.23 7.36
CA SER A 123 13.84 -3.78 7.29
C SER A 123 14.38 -3.75 5.87
N GLU A 124 14.05 -4.74 5.03
CA GLU A 124 14.45 -4.73 3.61
C GLU A 124 13.86 -3.53 2.88
N VAL A 125 12.55 -3.30 3.05
CA VAL A 125 11.85 -2.18 2.40
C VAL A 125 12.38 -0.83 2.88
N LEU A 126 12.61 -0.65 4.18
CA LEU A 126 13.16 0.59 4.74
C LEU A 126 14.60 0.85 4.31
N THR A 127 15.43 -0.21 4.20
CA THR A 127 16.80 -0.09 3.71
C THR A 127 16.80 0.36 2.25
N ALA A 128 16.02 -0.31 1.39
CA ALA A 128 15.90 0.07 -0.01
C ALA A 128 15.33 1.50 -0.18
N ALA A 129 14.38 1.90 0.66
CA ALA A 129 13.84 3.27 0.65
C ALA A 129 14.92 4.32 1.02
N ALA A 130 15.79 4.02 1.98
CA ALA A 130 16.89 4.91 2.34
C ALA A 130 17.92 5.07 1.20
N GLU A 131 18.19 4.00 0.44
CA GLU A 131 19.02 4.05 -0.76
C GLU A 131 18.38 4.91 -1.85
N VAL A 132 17.08 4.73 -2.13
CA VAL A 132 16.33 5.58 -3.08
C VAL A 132 16.39 7.06 -2.68
N ILE A 133 16.21 7.38 -1.40
CA ILE A 133 16.27 8.76 -0.91
C ILE A 133 17.65 9.37 -1.21
N ALA A 134 18.72 8.62 -0.96
CA ALA A 134 20.09 9.09 -1.20
C ALA A 134 20.39 9.28 -2.68
N ASP A 135 19.98 8.34 -3.53
CA ASP A 135 20.28 8.32 -4.95
C ASP A 135 19.45 9.35 -5.73
N ALA A 136 18.17 9.50 -5.38
CA ALA A 136 17.27 10.45 -6.02
C ALA A 136 17.29 11.85 -5.39
N GLY A 137 17.99 12.05 -4.26
CA GLY A 137 18.06 13.33 -3.59
C GLY A 137 16.73 13.80 -3.02
N ILE A 138 15.91 12.88 -2.46
CA ILE A 138 14.61 13.22 -1.91
C ILE A 138 14.78 13.91 -0.55
N ASP A 139 14.45 15.18 -0.48
CA ASP A 139 14.51 16.01 0.72
C ASP A 139 13.09 16.30 1.29
N PRO A 140 12.98 16.76 2.54
CA PRO A 140 11.70 17.21 3.08
C PRO A 140 11.08 18.31 2.21
N GLY A 141 9.83 18.10 1.77
CA GLY A 141 9.10 19.02 0.89
C GLY A 141 9.25 18.75 -0.60
N THR A 142 10.10 17.81 -1.00
CA THR A 142 10.11 17.28 -2.38
C THR A 142 8.76 16.70 -2.75
N GLU A 143 8.33 16.87 -4.01
CA GLU A 143 7.15 16.18 -4.57
C GLU A 143 7.60 14.93 -5.32
N VAL A 144 7.07 13.78 -4.92
CA VAL A 144 7.35 12.47 -5.53
C VAL A 144 6.06 11.94 -6.14
N MET A 145 6.00 11.90 -7.48
CA MET A 145 4.86 11.35 -8.21
C MET A 145 4.99 9.84 -8.37
N LEU A 146 3.93 9.13 -8.08
CA LEU A 146 3.83 7.68 -8.22
C LEU A 146 3.48 7.33 -9.67
N CYS A 147 4.44 6.85 -10.46
CA CYS A 147 4.25 6.63 -11.90
C CYS A 147 4.03 5.16 -12.29
N GLY A 148 4.57 4.22 -11.53
CA GLY A 148 4.47 2.80 -11.84
C GLY A 148 3.37 2.07 -11.05
N PRO A 149 3.01 0.83 -11.43
CA PRO A 149 2.00 0.06 -10.72
C PRO A 149 2.51 -0.41 -9.37
N PRO A 150 1.74 -0.28 -8.27
CA PRO A 150 2.14 -0.75 -6.94
C PRO A 150 2.33 -2.28 -6.82
N THR A 151 1.98 -3.05 -7.85
CA THR A 151 2.34 -4.47 -7.95
C THR A 151 3.84 -4.70 -8.09
N ASP A 152 4.58 -3.69 -8.54
CA ASP A 152 6.04 -3.70 -8.55
C ASP A 152 6.57 -3.23 -7.17
N PRO A 153 7.36 -4.02 -6.45
CA PRO A 153 7.89 -3.63 -5.15
C PRO A 153 8.81 -2.41 -5.21
N ALA A 154 9.45 -2.15 -6.35
CA ALA A 154 10.26 -0.94 -6.54
C ALA A 154 9.38 0.33 -6.49
N VAL A 155 8.18 0.27 -7.06
CA VAL A 155 7.21 1.37 -7.01
C VAL A 155 6.73 1.62 -5.58
N VAL A 156 6.46 0.56 -4.81
CA VAL A 156 6.07 0.69 -3.40
C VAL A 156 7.19 1.33 -2.59
N VAL A 157 8.43 0.87 -2.77
CA VAL A 157 9.59 1.42 -2.07
C VAL A 157 9.81 2.87 -2.42
N ALA A 158 9.92 3.19 -3.71
CA ALA A 158 10.30 4.51 -4.19
C ALA A 158 9.16 5.53 -4.09
N GLY A 159 7.92 5.10 -4.37
CA GLY A 159 6.78 6.01 -4.46
C GLY A 159 5.94 6.10 -3.18
N LEU A 160 5.96 5.10 -2.31
CA LEU A 160 5.18 5.13 -1.08
C LEU A 160 6.05 5.22 0.17
N VAL A 161 7.12 4.43 0.28
CA VAL A 161 7.89 4.37 1.53
C VAL A 161 8.97 5.46 1.60
N ALA A 162 9.75 5.65 0.56
CA ALA A 162 10.83 6.64 0.52
C ALA A 162 10.33 8.07 0.78
N PRO A 163 9.24 8.55 0.14
CA PRO A 163 8.74 9.90 0.39
C PRO A 163 8.34 10.13 1.85
N ILE A 164 7.64 9.18 2.46
CA ILE A 164 7.23 9.30 3.87
C ILE A 164 8.45 9.30 4.80
N LEU A 165 9.44 8.45 4.53
CA LEU A 165 10.67 8.38 5.31
C LEU A 165 11.48 9.67 5.21
N ALA A 166 11.51 10.32 4.03
CA ALA A 166 12.18 11.58 3.79
C ALA A 166 11.41 12.82 4.29
N GLY A 167 10.11 12.69 4.60
CA GLY A 167 9.24 13.85 4.87
C GLY A 167 8.82 14.61 3.62
N ALA A 168 8.82 13.95 2.48
CA ALA A 168 8.38 14.44 1.18
C ALA A 168 6.86 14.27 0.99
N THR A 169 6.34 14.81 -0.11
CA THR A 169 4.92 14.71 -0.49
C THR A 169 4.74 13.67 -1.59
N ILE A 170 3.81 12.74 -1.40
CA ILE A 170 3.40 11.79 -2.44
C ILE A 170 2.37 12.48 -3.33
N VAL A 171 2.62 12.51 -4.63
CA VAL A 171 1.69 12.99 -5.65
C VAL A 171 1.11 11.77 -6.37
N LEU A 172 -0.19 11.65 -6.37
CA LEU A 172 -0.89 10.62 -7.13
C LEU A 172 -1.27 11.19 -8.50
N PRO A 173 -0.99 10.46 -9.61
CA PRO A 173 -1.31 10.95 -10.95
C PRO A 173 -2.83 11.15 -11.10
N THR A 174 -3.21 12.19 -11.82
CA THR A 174 -4.60 12.40 -12.22
C THR A 174 -4.84 11.75 -13.59
N ALA A 175 -6.12 11.54 -13.94
CA ALA A 175 -6.48 10.99 -15.25
C ALA A 175 -5.95 11.82 -16.45
N THR A 176 -5.48 13.05 -16.21
CA THR A 176 -4.86 13.93 -17.22
C THR A 176 -3.36 13.71 -17.36
N ASP A 177 -2.70 13.08 -16.38
CA ASP A 177 -1.26 12.88 -16.37
C ASP A 177 -0.82 11.57 -17.08
N GLY A 178 -1.78 10.83 -17.64
CA GLY A 178 -1.59 9.52 -18.26
C GLY A 178 -1.97 8.39 -17.30
N ASP A 179 -1.88 7.16 -17.77
CA ASP A 179 -2.30 5.95 -17.03
C ASP A 179 -1.29 5.47 -15.98
N GLY A 180 -0.31 6.29 -15.64
CA GLY A 180 0.73 5.93 -14.67
C GLY A 180 1.68 4.80 -15.15
N THR A 181 1.69 4.48 -16.45
CA THR A 181 2.57 3.46 -17.06
C THR A 181 3.91 4.05 -17.49
N GLY A 182 4.44 4.99 -16.74
CA GLY A 182 5.75 5.58 -17.02
C GLY A 182 6.87 4.54 -17.04
N GLU A 183 7.91 4.79 -17.86
CA GLU A 183 9.12 3.95 -17.93
C GLU A 183 9.86 3.90 -16.57
N PHE A 184 9.57 4.84 -15.68
CA PHE A 184 10.19 4.99 -14.37
C PHE A 184 9.13 4.88 -13.26
N PRO A 185 9.47 4.28 -12.10
CA PRO A 185 8.52 4.08 -11.00
C PRO A 185 8.07 5.36 -10.33
N ILE A 186 8.87 6.43 -10.40
CA ILE A 186 8.58 7.73 -9.79
C ILE A 186 9.12 8.89 -10.63
N GLU A 187 8.53 10.08 -10.44
CA GLU A 187 9.11 11.37 -10.81
C GLU A 187 9.38 12.19 -9.54
N VAL A 188 10.54 12.85 -9.49
CA VAL A 188 10.93 13.71 -8.37
C VAL A 188 10.97 15.14 -8.89
N ASP A 189 10.16 16.03 -8.31
CA ASP A 189 10.00 17.43 -8.75
C ASP A 189 9.75 17.59 -10.27
N GLY A 190 9.05 16.63 -10.89
CA GLY A 190 8.71 16.62 -12.31
C GLY A 190 9.80 16.06 -13.23
N GLU A 191 10.90 15.54 -12.68
CA GLU A 191 11.92 14.81 -13.45
C GLU A 191 11.79 13.31 -13.21
N ALA A 192 11.76 12.52 -14.32
CA ALA A 192 11.68 11.07 -14.24
C ALA A 192 12.92 10.50 -13.55
N CYS A 193 12.70 9.79 -12.45
CA CYS A 193 13.76 9.19 -11.67
C CYS A 193 13.73 7.68 -11.85
N GLY A 194 14.74 7.14 -12.53
CA GLY A 194 14.92 5.71 -12.68
C GLY A 194 15.29 5.11 -11.33
N ALA A 195 14.33 4.50 -10.64
CA ALA A 195 14.65 3.57 -9.56
C ALA A 195 15.22 2.27 -10.17
N SER A 196 16.25 2.42 -11.03
CA SER A 196 16.90 1.30 -11.71
C SER A 196 17.68 0.40 -10.75
N ALA A 197 17.59 0.61 -9.45
CA ALA A 197 18.33 -0.15 -8.46
C ALA A 197 17.62 -0.25 -7.11
N VAL A 198 16.32 -0.47 -7.05
CA VAL A 198 15.77 -1.05 -5.84
C VAL A 198 16.21 -2.53 -5.82
N GLU A 199 17.48 -2.75 -5.55
CA GLU A 199 17.99 -4.09 -5.29
C GLU A 199 17.64 -4.44 -3.85
N PHE A 200 16.61 -5.26 -3.69
CA PHE A 200 16.42 -5.96 -2.41
C PHE A 200 17.60 -6.92 -2.24
N GLY A 201 18.43 -6.66 -1.24
CA GLY A 201 19.61 -7.48 -0.96
C GLY A 201 19.28 -8.97 -1.03
N THR A 202 19.95 -9.68 -1.93
CA THR A 202 19.90 -11.13 -1.95
C THR A 202 20.74 -11.62 -0.78
N ASP A 203 20.09 -12.08 0.30
CA ASP A 203 20.77 -12.84 1.33
C ASP A 203 21.58 -13.99 0.70
N ARG A 204 22.89 -13.99 0.97
CA ARG A 204 23.80 -15.11 0.67
C ARG A 204 23.76 -16.13 1.77
#